data_7b697012aa6420a6465185a07745a77a
#
_entry.id   7b697012aa6420a6465185a07745a77a
#
_cell.length_a   1.000
_cell.length_b   1.000
_cell.length_c   1.000
_cell.angle_alpha   90.00
_cell.angle_beta   90.00
_cell.angle_gamma   90.00
#
_symmetry.space_group_name_H-M   'P 1'
#
loop_
_entity.id
_entity.type
_entity.pdbx_description
1 polymer ?
#
loop_
_entity_poly.entity_id
_entity_poly.type
_entity_poly.pdbx_seq_one_letter_code
_entity_poly.pdbx_strand_id
1 'polypeptide(L)'
;MPLDTMKFATNLYACVDPYEKCNSYDTEKEFVAKNKGNLMKFRTFYMYCGQFFFQNKQFDEAFKAYDGWLTFPETKKLVAGEPSVVNDTTFDKSQVAYYACLAAYQAKNYPNVEKHINEALNYTKEIKTVR
;
A
#
# COMPACT_ATOMS: atom_id res chain seq x y z
N MET A 1 -14.64 19.87 -10.05
CA MET A 1 -15.06 18.48 -10.29
C MET A 1 -14.49 17.59 -9.23
N PRO A 2 -15.30 16.74 -8.61
CA PRO A 2 -14.73 15.76 -7.70
C PRO A 2 -13.82 14.80 -8.48
N LEU A 3 -12.67 14.47 -7.90
CA LEU A 3 -11.77 13.49 -8.45
C LEU A 3 -12.44 12.12 -8.45
N ASP A 4 -12.45 11.43 -9.58
CA ASP A 4 -12.89 10.04 -9.64
C ASP A 4 -11.78 9.16 -9.06
N THR A 5 -11.88 8.87 -7.76
CA THR A 5 -10.86 8.13 -7.04
C THR A 5 -10.75 6.68 -7.51
N MET A 6 -11.86 6.07 -7.94
CA MET A 6 -11.81 4.72 -8.52
C MET A 6 -10.97 4.69 -9.80
N LYS A 7 -11.20 5.66 -10.69
CA LYS A 7 -10.42 5.80 -11.93
C LYS A 7 -8.96 6.11 -11.64
N PHE A 8 -8.71 7.00 -10.68
CA PHE A 8 -7.36 7.33 -10.23
C PHE A 8 -6.63 6.10 -9.70
N ALA A 9 -7.27 5.32 -8.83
CA ALA A 9 -6.68 4.11 -8.27
C ALA A 9 -6.39 3.07 -9.36
N THR A 10 -7.32 2.85 -10.29
CA THR A 10 -7.13 1.91 -11.41
C THR A 10 -5.93 2.33 -12.26
N ASN A 11 -5.81 3.62 -12.57
CA ASN A 11 -4.67 4.14 -13.33
C ASN A 11 -3.37 4.03 -12.54
N LEU A 12 -3.40 4.30 -11.24
CA LEU A 12 -2.24 4.15 -10.36
C LEU A 12 -1.70 2.71 -10.38
N TYR A 13 -2.57 1.72 -10.21
CA TYR A 13 -2.18 0.32 -10.22
C TYR A 13 -1.61 -0.08 -11.58
N ALA A 14 -2.20 0.41 -12.66
CA ALA A 14 -1.73 0.15 -14.01
C ALA A 14 -0.37 0.78 -14.32
N CYS A 15 -0.02 1.90 -13.69
CA CYS A 15 1.26 2.59 -13.91
C CYS A 15 2.44 1.89 -13.23
N VAL A 16 2.22 1.20 -12.13
CA VAL A 16 3.29 0.56 -11.35
C VAL A 16 4.01 -0.51 -12.16
N ASP A 17 3.27 -1.39 -12.84
CA ASP A 17 3.85 -2.48 -13.61
C ASP A 17 4.75 -2.02 -14.77
N PRO A 18 4.40 -0.97 -15.56
CA PRO A 18 5.31 -0.43 -16.56
C PRO A 18 6.65 0.07 -16.00
N TYR A 19 6.68 0.65 -14.81
CA TYR A 19 7.95 1.06 -14.20
C TYR A 19 8.81 -0.14 -13.83
N GLU A 20 8.23 -1.22 -13.31
CA GLU A 20 8.93 -2.48 -13.06
C GLU A 20 9.48 -3.06 -14.36
N LYS A 21 8.67 -3.04 -15.42
CA LYS A 21 9.04 -3.56 -16.75
C LYS A 21 10.17 -2.75 -17.37
N CYS A 22 10.11 -1.42 -17.27
CA CYS A 22 11.18 -0.55 -17.73
C CYS A 22 12.50 -0.91 -17.07
N ASN A 23 12.52 -1.16 -15.77
CA ASN A 23 13.73 -1.58 -15.06
C ASN A 23 14.30 -2.88 -15.61
N SER A 24 13.46 -3.84 -16.02
CA SER A 24 13.94 -5.12 -16.58
C SER A 24 14.65 -4.97 -17.92
N TYR A 25 14.35 -3.91 -18.68
CA TYR A 25 14.98 -3.59 -19.97
C TYR A 25 16.15 -2.61 -19.83
N ASP A 26 16.33 -1.99 -18.67
CA ASP A 26 17.36 -0.99 -18.43
C ASP A 26 18.67 -1.68 -18.00
N THR A 27 19.33 -2.33 -18.99
CA THR A 27 20.56 -3.11 -18.73
C THR A 27 21.72 -2.25 -18.23
N GLU A 28 21.75 -0.97 -18.59
CA GLU A 28 22.77 -0.02 -18.14
C GLU A 28 22.36 0.70 -16.84
N LYS A 29 21.19 0.41 -16.32
CA LYS A 29 20.63 1.00 -15.10
C LYS A 29 20.53 2.53 -15.12
N GLU A 30 20.32 3.07 -16.31
CA GLU A 30 20.28 4.52 -16.55
C GLU A 30 19.10 5.19 -15.83
N PHE A 31 17.95 4.50 -15.75
CA PHE A 31 16.72 5.06 -15.20
C PHE A 31 16.34 4.50 -13.82
N VAL A 32 17.20 3.69 -13.21
CA VAL A 32 16.86 2.97 -11.97
C VAL A 32 16.44 3.93 -10.85
N ALA A 33 17.24 4.95 -10.58
CA ALA A 33 16.97 5.90 -9.49
C ALA A 33 15.66 6.65 -9.72
N LYS A 34 15.39 7.07 -10.95
CA LYS A 34 14.15 7.77 -11.31
C LYS A 34 12.93 6.87 -11.16
N ASN A 35 13.04 5.63 -11.63
CA ASN A 35 11.96 4.66 -11.53
C ASN A 35 11.65 4.31 -10.07
N LYS A 36 12.67 4.14 -9.24
CA LYS A 36 12.50 3.94 -7.81
C LYS A 36 11.77 5.11 -7.15
N GLY A 37 12.17 6.35 -7.46
CA GLY A 37 11.53 7.55 -6.93
C GLY A 37 10.06 7.64 -7.30
N ASN A 38 9.71 7.32 -8.54
CA ASN A 38 8.33 7.31 -8.99
C ASN A 38 7.51 6.22 -8.31
N LEU A 39 8.05 5.02 -8.15
CA LEU A 39 7.39 3.93 -7.43
C LEU A 39 7.11 4.29 -5.98
N MET A 40 8.04 4.97 -5.31
CA MET A 40 7.85 5.43 -3.93
C MET A 40 6.69 6.42 -3.82
N LYS A 41 6.54 7.33 -4.78
CA LYS A 41 5.40 8.25 -4.84
C LYS A 41 4.09 7.49 -5.01
N PHE A 42 4.06 6.49 -5.87
CA PHE A 42 2.86 5.67 -6.09
C PHE A 42 2.45 4.93 -4.81
N ARG A 43 3.43 4.45 -4.05
CA ARG A 43 3.15 3.80 -2.76
C ARG A 43 2.42 4.75 -1.80
N THR A 44 2.85 6.00 -1.72
CA THR A 44 2.18 7.01 -0.90
C THR A 44 0.73 7.24 -1.36
N PHE A 45 0.50 7.27 -2.67
CA PHE A 45 -0.85 7.45 -3.21
C PHE A 45 -1.79 6.30 -2.84
N TYR A 46 -1.29 5.09 -2.66
CA TYR A 46 -2.11 3.97 -2.18
C TYR A 46 -2.76 4.29 -0.83
N MET A 47 -2.03 4.97 0.06
CA MET A 47 -2.58 5.37 1.35
C MET A 47 -3.73 6.38 1.20
N TYR A 48 -3.58 7.34 0.32
CA TYR A 48 -4.65 8.31 0.07
C TYR A 48 -5.90 7.64 -0.51
N CYS A 49 -5.72 6.73 -1.45
CA CYS A 49 -6.83 5.93 -2.00
C CYS A 49 -7.51 5.10 -0.91
N GLY A 50 -6.72 4.43 -0.08
CA GLY A 50 -7.24 3.62 1.02
C GLY A 50 -8.11 4.42 1.98
N GLN A 51 -7.62 5.57 2.40
CA GLN A 51 -8.35 6.47 3.29
C GLN A 51 -9.66 6.95 2.66
N PHE A 52 -9.62 7.35 1.40
CA PHE A 52 -10.82 7.80 0.69
C PHE A 52 -11.85 6.68 0.60
N PHE A 53 -11.45 5.51 0.14
CA PHE A 53 -12.37 4.39 0.00
C PHE A 53 -12.96 3.96 1.34
N PHE A 54 -12.15 3.96 2.39
CA PHE A 54 -12.61 3.60 3.73
C PHE A 54 -13.67 4.57 4.23
N GLN A 55 -13.43 5.88 4.07
CA GLN A 55 -14.38 6.92 4.47
C GLN A 55 -15.70 6.84 3.71
N ASN A 56 -15.65 6.40 2.46
CA ASN A 56 -16.83 6.24 1.61
C ASN A 56 -17.44 4.85 1.68
N LYS A 57 -17.03 4.03 2.65
CA LYS A 57 -17.55 2.68 2.89
C LYS A 57 -17.35 1.72 1.70
N GLN A 58 -16.37 2.00 0.85
CA GLN A 58 -15.93 1.12 -0.23
C GLN A 58 -14.83 0.21 0.30
N PHE A 59 -15.20 -0.72 1.17
CA PHE A 59 -14.25 -1.45 2.00
C PHE A 59 -13.38 -2.44 1.21
N ASP A 60 -13.91 -3.07 0.16
CA ASP A 60 -13.10 -3.94 -0.69
C ASP A 60 -11.97 -3.16 -1.36
N GLU A 61 -12.27 -1.98 -1.89
CA GLU A 61 -11.29 -1.11 -2.53
C GLU A 61 -10.31 -0.53 -1.51
N ALA A 62 -10.79 -0.20 -0.31
CA ALA A 62 -9.93 0.26 0.78
C ALA A 62 -8.91 -0.81 1.17
N PHE A 63 -9.37 -2.05 1.33
CA PHE A 63 -8.46 -3.16 1.63
C PHE A 63 -7.41 -3.32 0.53
N LYS A 64 -7.83 -3.29 -0.73
CA LYS A 64 -6.90 -3.42 -1.87
C LYS A 64 -5.79 -2.37 -1.83
N ALA A 65 -6.13 -1.13 -1.51
CA ALA A 65 -5.16 -0.05 -1.43
C ALA A 65 -4.21 -0.22 -0.24
N TYR A 66 -4.73 -0.53 0.94
CA TYR A 66 -3.90 -0.77 2.13
C TYR A 66 -3.01 -2.00 1.96
N ASP A 67 -3.55 -3.08 1.43
CA ASP A 67 -2.79 -4.30 1.13
C ASP A 67 -1.66 -4.02 0.15
N GLY A 68 -1.95 -3.24 -0.90
CA GLY A 68 -0.94 -2.83 -1.87
C GLY A 68 0.21 -2.06 -1.23
N TRP A 69 -0.08 -1.15 -0.32
CA TRP A 69 0.95 -0.42 0.41
C TRP A 69 1.79 -1.35 1.30
N LEU A 70 1.13 -2.24 2.03
CA LEU A 70 1.80 -3.17 2.96
C LEU A 70 2.71 -4.17 2.24
N THR A 71 2.26 -4.68 1.10
CA THR A 71 3.01 -5.69 0.33
C THR A 71 3.96 -5.09 -0.70
N PHE A 72 3.97 -3.76 -0.86
CA PHE A 72 4.75 -3.07 -1.88
C PHE A 72 6.25 -3.42 -1.82
N PRO A 73 6.90 -3.44 -0.63
CA PRO A 73 8.32 -3.79 -0.55
C PRO A 73 8.61 -5.24 -0.96
N GLU A 74 7.62 -6.12 -0.87
CA GLU A 74 7.79 -7.55 -1.16
C GLU A 74 7.44 -7.88 -2.61
N THR A 75 6.44 -7.18 -3.17
CA THR A 75 5.89 -7.49 -4.49
C THR A 75 6.53 -6.68 -5.62
N LYS A 76 7.11 -5.52 -5.32
CA LYS A 76 7.73 -4.64 -6.33
C LYS A 76 9.25 -4.80 -6.28
N LYS A 77 9.76 -5.62 -7.18
CA LYS A 77 11.18 -6.03 -7.23
C LYS A 77 12.15 -4.85 -7.25
N LEU A 78 11.79 -3.76 -7.91
CA LEU A 78 12.66 -2.58 -8.06
C LEU A 78 12.99 -1.93 -6.73
N VAL A 79 12.06 -1.97 -5.78
CA VAL A 79 12.20 -1.35 -4.45
C VAL A 79 12.33 -2.38 -3.33
N ALA A 80 12.34 -3.67 -3.67
CA ALA A 80 12.47 -4.73 -2.68
C ALA A 80 13.82 -4.61 -1.96
N GLY A 81 13.78 -4.61 -0.63
CA GLY A 81 14.98 -4.51 0.19
C GLY A 81 15.59 -3.12 0.26
N GLU A 82 15.04 -2.10 -0.41
CA GLU A 82 15.53 -0.72 -0.29
C GLU A 82 15.32 -0.22 1.15
N PRO A 83 16.38 0.28 1.81
CA PRO A 83 16.24 0.76 3.20
C PRO A 83 15.19 1.86 3.36
N SER A 84 15.06 2.75 2.37
CA SER A 84 14.06 3.82 2.39
C SER A 84 12.62 3.31 2.33
N VAL A 85 12.41 2.10 1.82
CA VAL A 85 11.10 1.45 1.77
C VAL A 85 10.88 0.58 3.00
N VAL A 86 11.87 -0.25 3.33
CA VAL A 86 11.80 -1.19 4.46
C VAL A 86 11.66 -0.43 5.79
N ASN A 87 12.38 0.69 5.92
CA ASN A 87 12.40 1.51 7.14
C ASN A 87 11.52 2.75 7.03
N ASP A 88 10.58 2.76 6.07
CA ASP A 88 9.67 3.89 5.89
C ASP A 88 8.77 4.05 7.11
N THR A 89 8.89 5.19 7.79
CA THR A 89 8.10 5.53 8.98
C THR A 89 7.05 6.61 8.69
N THR A 90 6.83 6.96 7.44
CA THR A 90 5.82 7.95 7.03
C THR A 90 4.43 7.55 7.51
N PHE A 91 4.12 6.26 7.43
CA PHE A 91 2.89 5.69 7.98
C PHE A 91 3.26 4.52 8.90
N ASP A 92 2.54 4.40 10.02
CA ASP A 92 2.72 3.28 10.94
C ASP A 92 2.21 1.99 10.29
N LYS A 93 3.11 1.07 10.01
CA LYS A 93 2.79 -0.21 9.36
C LYS A 93 1.72 -1.00 10.13
N SER A 94 1.81 -1.02 11.46
CA SER A 94 0.83 -1.71 12.31
C SER A 94 -0.54 -1.06 12.21
N GLN A 95 -0.60 0.26 12.17
CA GLN A 95 -1.85 0.99 12.00
C GLN A 95 -2.47 0.73 10.63
N VAL A 96 -1.67 0.73 9.57
CA VAL A 96 -2.15 0.42 8.22
C VAL A 96 -2.70 -1.00 8.16
N ALA A 97 -2.00 -1.96 8.76
CA ALA A 97 -2.47 -3.35 8.85
C ALA A 97 -3.79 -3.45 9.61
N TYR A 98 -3.96 -2.68 10.68
CA TYR A 98 -5.21 -2.62 11.45
C TYR A 98 -6.37 -2.13 10.57
N TYR A 99 -6.17 -1.04 9.81
CA TYR A 99 -7.22 -0.55 8.91
C TYR A 99 -7.48 -1.50 7.76
N ALA A 100 -6.47 -2.20 7.25
CA ALA A 100 -6.66 -3.24 6.24
C ALA A 100 -7.56 -4.36 6.77
N CYS A 101 -7.30 -4.82 7.99
CA CYS A 101 -8.14 -5.84 8.65
C CYS A 101 -9.57 -5.35 8.87
N LEU A 102 -9.75 -4.09 9.31
CA LEU A 102 -11.08 -3.50 9.47
C LEU A 102 -11.83 -3.43 8.15
N ALA A 103 -11.17 -2.99 7.08
CA ALA A 103 -11.78 -2.91 5.76
C ALA A 103 -12.21 -4.29 5.27
N ALA A 104 -11.35 -5.29 5.41
CA ALA A 104 -11.67 -6.67 5.04
C ALA A 104 -12.85 -7.22 5.86
N TYR A 105 -12.88 -6.94 7.15
CA TYR A 105 -13.97 -7.36 8.02
C TYR A 105 -15.29 -6.70 7.63
N GLN A 106 -15.29 -5.40 7.38
CA GLN A 106 -16.48 -4.68 6.95
C GLN A 106 -16.99 -5.15 5.58
N ALA A 107 -16.07 -5.56 4.71
CA ALA A 107 -16.41 -6.15 3.40
C ALA A 107 -16.84 -7.61 3.51
N LYS A 108 -16.80 -8.20 4.71
CA LYS A 108 -17.08 -9.61 4.97
C LYS A 108 -16.14 -10.57 4.23
N ASN A 109 -14.94 -10.11 3.95
CA ASN A 109 -13.90 -10.93 3.32
C ASN A 109 -12.95 -11.43 4.40
N TYR A 110 -13.37 -12.46 5.11
CA TYR A 110 -12.64 -12.97 6.28
C TYR A 110 -11.26 -13.55 5.96
N PRO A 111 -11.03 -14.22 4.83
CA PRO A 111 -9.67 -14.64 4.47
C PRO A 111 -8.67 -13.48 4.40
N ASN A 112 -9.10 -12.31 3.94
CA ASN A 112 -8.25 -11.12 3.89
C ASN A 112 -8.00 -10.51 5.27
N VAL A 113 -8.88 -10.71 6.23
CA VAL A 113 -8.65 -10.29 7.62
C VAL A 113 -7.41 -10.98 8.18
N GLU A 114 -7.24 -12.26 7.91
CA GLU A 114 -6.13 -13.06 8.42
C GLU A 114 -4.78 -12.64 7.81
N LYS A 115 -4.79 -12.08 6.63
CA LYS A 115 -3.56 -11.75 5.89
C LYS A 115 -2.62 -10.82 6.66
N HIS A 116 -3.16 -9.83 7.34
CA HIS A 116 -2.38 -8.82 8.07
C HIS A 116 -2.66 -8.79 9.56
N ILE A 117 -3.34 -9.79 10.10
CA ILE A 117 -3.82 -9.75 11.49
C ILE A 117 -2.67 -9.69 12.51
N ASN A 118 -1.56 -10.37 12.26
CA ASN A 118 -0.44 -10.39 13.19
C ASN A 118 0.18 -9.00 13.33
N GLU A 119 0.35 -8.29 12.24
CA GLU A 119 0.85 -6.93 12.26
C GLU A 119 -0.17 -5.97 12.89
N ALA A 120 -1.45 -6.16 12.61
CA ALA A 120 -2.52 -5.35 13.19
C ALA A 120 -2.60 -5.49 14.71
N LEU A 121 -2.31 -6.68 15.24
CA LEU A 121 -2.29 -6.91 16.68
C LEU A 121 -1.22 -6.08 17.40
N ASN A 122 -0.11 -5.77 16.74
CA ASN A 122 0.91 -4.88 17.31
C ASN A 122 0.35 -3.49 17.57
N TYR A 123 -0.45 -2.97 16.65
CA TYR A 123 -1.10 -1.67 16.81
C TYR A 123 -2.06 -1.66 18.00
N THR A 124 -2.87 -2.71 18.16
CA THR A 124 -3.80 -2.79 19.31
C THR A 124 -3.06 -2.91 20.64
N LYS A 125 -1.93 -3.58 20.67
CA LYS A 125 -1.09 -3.64 21.86
C LYS A 125 -0.51 -2.26 22.23
N GLU A 126 -0.05 -1.50 21.25
CA GLU A 126 0.46 -0.14 21.45
C GLU A 126 -0.61 0.77 22.03
N ILE A 127 -1.84 0.73 21.51
CA ILE A 127 -2.97 1.50 22.01
C ILE A 127 -3.24 1.16 23.49
N LYS A 128 -3.27 -0.12 23.82
CA LYS A 128 -3.50 -0.56 25.20
C LYS A 128 -2.39 -0.11 26.17
N THR A 129 -1.16 -0.05 25.68
CA THR A 129 -0.01 0.35 26.52
C THR A 129 -0.03 1.83 26.83
N VAL A 130 -0.55 2.67 25.93
CA VAL A 130 -0.63 4.13 26.10
C VAL A 130 -1.80 4.53 27.01
N ARG A 131 -2.79 3.69 27.16
CA ARG A 131 -3.91 3.90 28.08
C ARG A 131 -3.53 3.45 29.48
#